data_3dcac2ae73a8edead6c93a18a23f1975
#
_entry.id   3dcac2ae73a8edead6c93a18a23f1975
#
_cell.length_a   1.000
_cell.length_b   1.000
_cell.length_c   1.000
_cell.angle_alpha   90.00
_cell.angle_beta   90.00
_cell.angle_gamma   90.00
#
_symmetry.space_group_name_H-M   'P 1'
#
loop_
_entity.id
_entity.type
_entity.pdbx_description
1 polymer ?
#
loop_
_entity_poly.entity_id
_entity_poly.type
_entity_poly.pdbx_seq_one_letter_code
_entity_poly.pdbx_strand_id
1 'polypeptide(L)' 'GDNVTICANAVVIGGIRVGNNAVIGAGSVVLKDVPENAVVAGNPAKIIKYKK' A
#
# COMPACT_ATOMS: atom_id res chain seq x y z
N GLY A 1 -8.35 4.90 2.74
CA GLY A 1 -8.86 5.64 1.60
C GLY A 1 -9.83 4.81 0.78
N ASP A 2 -10.43 5.44 -0.19
CA ASP A 2 -11.36 4.79 -1.09
C ASP A 2 -10.63 4.08 -2.21
N ASN A 3 -11.22 2.99 -2.69
CA ASN A 3 -10.71 2.24 -3.84
C ASN A 3 -9.30 1.69 -3.62
N VAL A 4 -9.00 1.33 -2.39
CA VAL A 4 -7.72 0.72 -2.03
C VAL A 4 -7.76 -0.75 -2.38
N THR A 5 -6.71 -1.24 -3.05
CA THR A 5 -6.56 -2.66 -3.35
C THR A 5 -5.47 -3.24 -2.46
N ILE A 6 -5.82 -4.23 -1.68
CA ILE A 6 -4.86 -4.93 -0.82
C ILE A 6 -4.81 -6.38 -1.27
N CYS A 7 -3.67 -6.80 -1.76
CA CYS A 7 -3.50 -8.16 -2.26
C CYS A 7 -3.31 -9.17 -1.12
N ALA A 8 -3.32 -10.45 -1.48
CA ALA A 8 -3.26 -11.52 -0.49
C ALA A 8 -2.00 -11.44 0.36
N ASN A 9 -2.15 -11.75 1.65
CA ASN A 9 -1.05 -11.81 2.61
C ASN A 9 -0.34 -10.48 2.85
N ALA A 10 -0.96 -9.37 2.44
CA ALA A 10 -0.42 -8.06 2.77
C ALA A 10 -0.73 -7.73 4.22
N VAL A 11 0.21 -7.08 4.88
CA VAL A 11 0.06 -6.65 6.26
C VAL A 11 0.19 -5.15 6.34
N VAL A 12 -0.78 -4.50 6.95
CA VAL A 12 -0.75 -3.05 7.17
C VAL A 12 -0.73 -2.83 8.66
N ILE A 13 0.36 -2.25 9.14
CA ILE A 13 0.52 -2.01 10.57
C ILE A 13 -0.41 -0.87 11.00
N GLY A 14 -0.99 -1.00 12.17
CA GLY A 14 -1.96 -0.03 12.67
C GLY A 14 -1.39 1.39 12.71
N GLY A 15 -2.27 2.38 12.58
CA GLY A 15 -1.88 3.78 12.61
C GLY A 15 -1.40 4.34 11.28
N ILE A 16 -1.37 3.51 10.25
CA ILE A 16 -0.94 3.94 8.92
C ILE A 16 -2.15 4.40 8.12
N ARG A 17 -1.96 5.45 7.34
CA ARG A 17 -2.98 5.91 6.40
C ARG A 17 -2.63 5.44 5.00
N VAL A 18 -3.63 4.90 4.32
CA VAL A 18 -3.49 4.47 2.94
C VAL A 18 -4.33 5.39 2.08
N GLY A 19 -3.71 6.11 1.18
CA GLY A 19 -4.40 7.08 0.35
C GLY A 19 -5.36 6.44 -0.66
N ASN A 20 -6.18 7.27 -1.29
CA ASN A 20 -7.17 6.79 -2.25
C ASN A 20 -6.49 6.13 -3.44
N ASN A 21 -7.10 5.08 -3.95
CA ASN A 21 -6.63 4.37 -5.15
C ASN A 21 -5.26 3.71 -5.00
N ALA A 22 -4.77 3.55 -3.78
CA ALA A 22 -3.50 2.89 -3.55
C ALA A 22 -3.62 1.40 -3.79
N VAL A 23 -2.50 0.77 -4.17
CA VAL A 23 -2.43 -0.68 -4.36
C VAL A 23 -1.30 -1.21 -3.48
N ILE A 24 -1.62 -2.21 -2.68
CA ILE A 24 -0.65 -2.87 -1.83
C ILE A 24 -0.44 -4.27 -2.37
N GLY A 25 0.78 -4.56 -2.82
CA GLY A 25 1.09 -5.83 -3.46
C GLY A 25 1.03 -7.01 -2.50
N ALA A 26 0.93 -8.21 -3.07
CA ALA A 26 0.85 -9.43 -2.28
C ALA A 26 2.09 -9.62 -1.43
N GLY A 27 1.89 -10.05 -0.19
CA GLY A 27 2.99 -10.34 0.73
C GLY A 27 3.71 -9.10 1.25
N SER A 28 3.16 -7.91 0.99
CA SER A 28 3.79 -6.67 1.43
C SER A 28 3.59 -6.42 2.92
N VAL A 29 4.56 -5.79 3.54
CA VAL A 29 4.44 -5.34 4.93
C VAL A 29 4.55 -3.83 4.93
N VAL A 30 3.44 -3.15 5.17
CA VAL A 30 3.37 -1.70 5.08
C VAL A 30 3.64 -1.09 6.45
N LEU A 31 4.70 -0.33 6.55
CA LEU A 31 5.16 0.27 7.80
C LEU A 31 5.01 1.78 7.84
N LYS A 32 4.72 2.40 6.71
CA LYS A 32 4.59 3.86 6.59
C LYS A 32 3.35 4.20 5.80
N ASP A 33 2.87 5.42 5.95
CA ASP A 33 1.71 5.89 5.21
C ASP A 33 1.93 5.71 3.69
N VAL A 34 0.86 5.36 3.01
CA VAL A 34 0.88 5.14 1.57
C VAL A 34 0.18 6.31 0.90
N PRO A 35 0.89 7.06 0.05
CA PRO A 35 0.27 8.20 -0.62
C PRO A 35 -0.83 7.79 -1.59
N GLU A 36 -1.67 8.75 -1.94
CA GLU A 36 -2.72 8.56 -2.92
C GLU A 36 -2.11 8.09 -4.25
N ASN A 37 -2.78 7.13 -4.88
CA ASN A 37 -2.39 6.57 -6.18
C ASN A 37 -1.05 5.83 -6.20
N ALA A 38 -0.49 5.54 -5.04
CA ALA A 38 0.78 4.83 -4.98
C ALA A 38 0.57 3.33 -5.07
N VAL A 39 1.52 2.65 -5.69
CA VAL A 39 1.59 1.19 -5.70
C VAL A 39 2.81 0.80 -4.87
N VAL A 40 2.58 0.05 -3.81
CA VAL A 40 3.65 -0.38 -2.92
C VAL A 40 3.75 -1.90 -2.91
N ALA A 41 4.95 -2.39 -2.66
CA ALA A 41 5.19 -3.83 -2.59
C ALA A 41 6.47 -4.11 -1.82
N GLY A 42 6.56 -5.31 -1.31
CA GLY A 42 7.77 -5.80 -0.65
C GLY A 42 7.69 -5.77 0.87
N ASN A 43 8.76 -6.23 1.48
CA ASN A 43 8.91 -6.29 2.93
C ASN A 43 10.28 -5.72 3.29
N PRO A 44 10.34 -4.49 3.83
CA PRO A 44 9.22 -3.58 4.00
C PRO A 44 8.69 -3.06 2.67
N ALA A 45 7.41 -2.70 2.63
CA ALA A 45 6.80 -2.21 1.41
C ALA A 45 7.39 -0.87 1.01
N LYS A 46 7.63 -0.72 -0.27
CA LYS A 46 8.15 0.52 -0.83
C LYS A 46 7.33 0.91 -2.04
N ILE A 47 7.27 2.20 -2.30
CA ILE A 47 6.55 2.69 -3.47
C ILE A 47 7.32 2.27 -4.72
N ILE A 48 6.66 1.52 -5.59
CA ILE A 48 7.29 1.07 -6.83
C ILE A 48 6.86 1.91 -8.02
N LYS A 49 5.68 2.52 -7.93
CA LYS A 49 5.21 3.45 -8.95
C LYS A 49 3.98 4.17 -8.45
N TYR A 50 3.53 5.16 -9.20
CA TYR A 50 2.25 5.80 -8.96
C TYR A 50 1.31 5.51 -10.13
N LYS A 51 0.04 5.35 -9.81
CA LYS A 51 -0.99 5.23 -10.83
C LYS A 51 -1.22 6.61 -11.42
N LYS A 52 -1.58 6.65 -12.69
CA LYS A 52 -1.92 7.91 -13.33
C LYS A 52 -3.22 8.44 -12.80
#